data_eff50729f0b273480026011d61e8d285
#
_entry.id   eff50729f0b273480026011d61e8d285
#
_cell.length_a   1.000
_cell.length_b   1.000
_cell.length_c   1.000
_cell.angle_alpha   90.00
_cell.angle_beta   90.00
_cell.angle_gamma   90.00
#
_symmetry.space_group_name_H-M   'P 1'
#
loop_
_entity.id
_entity.type
_entity.pdbx_description
1 polymer ?
#
loop_
_entity_poly.entity_id
_entity_poly.type
_entity_poly.pdbx_seq_one_letter_code
_entity_poly.pdbx_strand_id
1 'polypeptide(L)'
;DLGLLDRNCAHRGADLCYGRLEDNGIRCPFHGWLFSTTGDCMEQPAEPEDSTLRHRVEQKSYPAIEKNGMIFAFMGKGDIPPLPNLDCLIAPSTHNFSFKGFVDCNWLQLLEVGIDPAHASFLHRFLEDEEDAKYGQQFRDNVDNIPMTKLLRDYYRPEIRVENTDFGHRLVALRNLNNKGMHVR
;
A
#
# COMPACT_ATOMS: atom_id res chain seq x y z
N ASP A 1 12.33 14.82 9.10
CA ASP A 1 12.33 13.41 9.54
C ASP A 1 10.90 12.86 9.49
N LEU A 2 10.75 11.55 9.33
CA LEU A 2 9.47 10.85 9.32
C LEU A 2 9.14 10.35 10.73
N GLY A 3 7.92 10.59 11.21
CA GLY A 3 7.40 10.03 12.45
C GLY A 3 5.94 9.62 12.30
N LEU A 4 5.55 8.53 12.93
CA LEU A 4 4.17 8.11 13.04
C LEU A 4 3.79 7.99 14.53
N LEU A 5 2.89 8.85 14.95
CA LEU A 5 2.41 8.90 16.34
C LEU A 5 0.96 8.42 16.43
N ASP A 6 0.57 7.93 17.60
CA ASP A 6 -0.85 7.70 17.88
C ASP A 6 -1.62 9.02 17.76
N ARG A 7 -2.83 8.92 17.26
CA ARG A 7 -3.68 10.07 16.97
C ARG A 7 -4.01 10.92 18.18
N ASN A 8 -4.16 10.29 19.32
CA ASN A 8 -4.63 10.95 20.52
C ASN A 8 -3.45 11.38 21.42
N CYS A 9 -3.36 12.67 21.69
CA CYS A 9 -2.34 13.25 22.58
C CYS A 9 -2.30 12.56 23.95
N ALA A 10 -1.11 12.14 24.38
CA ALA A 10 -0.87 11.45 25.65
C ALA A 10 -1.32 12.24 26.90
N HIS A 11 -1.50 13.55 26.78
CA HIS A 11 -1.98 14.39 27.89
C HIS A 11 -3.47 14.17 28.16
N ARG A 12 -4.33 14.57 27.22
CA ARG A 12 -5.82 14.54 27.38
C ARG A 12 -6.55 14.11 26.10
N GLY A 13 -5.92 13.33 25.25
CA GLY A 13 -6.58 12.71 24.11
C GLY A 13 -6.96 13.65 22.96
N ALA A 14 -6.44 14.89 22.95
CA ALA A 14 -6.68 15.78 21.81
C ALA A 14 -6.12 15.19 20.53
N ASP A 15 -6.86 15.40 19.42
CA ASP A 15 -6.48 14.86 18.12
C ASP A 15 -5.25 15.60 17.54
N LEU A 16 -4.14 14.91 17.43
CA LEU A 16 -2.88 15.45 16.89
C LEU A 16 -2.94 15.73 15.39
N CYS A 17 -3.97 15.26 14.66
CA CYS A 17 -4.16 15.64 13.26
C CYS A 17 -4.40 17.14 13.08
N TYR A 18 -4.84 17.84 14.12
CA TYR A 18 -4.99 19.29 14.16
C TYR A 18 -3.77 19.99 14.76
N GLY A 19 -2.71 19.26 15.07
CA GLY A 19 -1.48 19.79 15.62
C GLY A 19 -0.70 20.63 14.62
N ARG A 20 0.22 21.45 15.15
CA ARG A 20 1.16 22.21 14.33
C ARG A 20 2.44 21.41 14.14
N LEU A 21 2.87 21.23 12.90
CA LEU A 21 4.21 20.71 12.61
C LEU A 21 5.23 21.79 12.93
N GLU A 22 6.21 21.43 13.72
CA GLU A 22 7.37 22.25 14.06
C GLU A 22 8.64 21.48 13.69
N ASP A 23 9.80 22.12 13.70
CA ASP A 23 11.06 21.59 13.13
C ASP A 23 11.45 20.18 13.62
N ASN A 24 11.07 19.84 14.83
CA ASN A 24 11.44 18.56 15.44
C ASN A 24 10.25 17.68 15.83
N GLY A 25 9.03 18.04 15.46
CA GLY A 25 7.88 17.24 15.87
C GLY A 25 6.52 17.88 15.62
N ILE A 26 5.53 17.46 16.41
CA ILE A 26 4.16 17.95 16.34
C ILE A 26 3.72 18.55 17.66
N ARG A 27 3.21 19.77 17.62
CA ARG A 27 2.66 20.46 18.79
C ARG A 27 1.16 20.25 18.91
N CYS A 28 0.74 19.72 20.05
CA CYS A 28 -0.66 19.51 20.37
C CYS A 28 -1.40 20.86 20.41
N PRO A 29 -2.57 20.99 19.75
CA PRO A 29 -3.29 22.26 19.67
C PRO A 29 -3.96 22.63 21.00
N PHE A 30 -4.11 21.67 21.93
CA PHE A 30 -4.88 21.88 23.15
C PHE A 30 -4.05 22.56 24.25
N HIS A 31 -2.90 22.00 24.62
CA HIS A 31 -2.05 22.56 25.70
C HIS A 31 -0.61 22.81 25.26
N GLY A 32 -0.32 22.75 23.98
CA GLY A 32 1.00 23.08 23.44
C GLY A 32 2.10 22.05 23.71
N TRP A 33 1.79 20.85 24.19
CA TRP A 33 2.81 19.83 24.36
C TRP A 33 3.40 19.45 23.00
N LEU A 34 4.73 19.44 22.92
CA LEU A 34 5.48 19.13 21.72
C LEU A 34 6.03 17.71 21.80
N PHE A 35 5.74 16.90 20.80
CA PHE A 35 6.23 15.52 20.72
C PHE A 35 7.15 15.34 19.52
N SER A 36 8.26 14.64 19.74
CA SER A 36 9.20 14.26 18.67
C SER A 36 8.61 13.23 17.71
N THR A 37 9.32 12.93 16.63
CA THR A 37 8.98 11.86 15.70
C THR A 37 9.02 10.47 16.33
N THR A 38 9.71 10.30 17.47
CA THR A 38 9.82 9.07 18.26
C THR A 38 8.84 9.00 19.42
N GLY A 39 8.09 10.08 19.67
CA GLY A 39 7.09 10.16 20.74
C GLY A 39 7.58 10.80 22.03
N ASP A 40 8.84 11.22 22.11
CA ASP A 40 9.36 11.90 23.30
C ASP A 40 8.65 13.24 23.50
N CYS A 41 8.22 13.52 24.74
CA CYS A 41 7.67 14.82 25.08
C CYS A 41 8.80 15.84 25.28
N MET A 42 8.97 16.72 24.30
CA MET A 42 10.06 17.71 24.30
C MET A 42 9.73 18.95 25.11
N GLU A 43 8.48 19.42 25.04
CA GLU A 43 8.03 20.64 25.70
C GLU A 43 6.65 20.51 26.31
N GLN A 44 6.48 21.18 27.45
CA GLN A 44 5.22 21.33 28.18
C GLN A 44 5.09 22.79 28.64
N PRO A 45 4.65 23.73 27.77
CA PRO A 45 4.78 25.18 28.02
C PRO A 45 4.03 25.70 29.25
N ALA A 46 2.99 25.00 29.68
CA ALA A 46 2.19 25.44 30.84
C ALA A 46 2.65 24.82 32.17
N GLU A 47 3.63 23.92 32.13
CA GLU A 47 4.21 23.35 33.33
C GLU A 47 5.26 24.29 33.96
N PRO A 48 5.48 24.25 35.30
CA PRO A 48 6.56 24.98 35.92
C PRO A 48 7.94 24.67 35.33
N GLU A 49 8.85 25.64 35.33
CA GLU A 49 10.17 25.52 34.70
C GLU A 49 11.01 24.35 35.27
N ASP A 50 10.82 24.02 36.54
CA ASP A 50 11.48 22.91 37.24
C ASP A 50 10.75 21.57 37.08
N SER A 51 9.64 21.54 36.32
CA SER A 51 8.87 20.31 36.12
C SER A 51 9.68 19.25 35.35
N THR A 52 9.70 18.05 35.91
CA THR A 52 10.28 16.86 35.24
C THR A 52 9.22 15.97 34.57
N LEU A 53 7.98 16.43 34.49
CA LEU A 53 6.87 15.64 34.00
C LEU A 53 7.11 15.16 32.54
N ARG A 54 7.68 16.01 31.68
CA ARG A 54 8.01 15.68 30.29
C ARG A 54 8.83 14.40 30.13
N HIS A 55 9.72 14.09 31.08
CA HIS A 55 10.58 12.90 31.02
C HIS A 55 9.86 11.59 31.41
N ARG A 56 8.60 11.70 31.83
CA ARG A 56 7.75 10.57 32.23
C ARG A 56 6.55 10.38 31.33
N VAL A 57 6.44 11.23 30.28
CA VAL A 57 5.37 11.19 29.30
C VAL A 57 5.95 10.80 27.96
N GLU A 58 5.36 9.81 27.36
CA GLU A 58 5.68 9.36 26.02
C GLU A 58 4.40 9.33 25.19
N GLN A 59 4.45 9.93 24.02
CA GLN A 59 3.40 9.78 23.01
C GLN A 59 3.65 8.48 22.26
N LYS A 60 2.66 7.62 22.22
CA LYS A 60 2.80 6.36 21.50
C LYS A 60 3.20 6.60 20.05
N SER A 61 4.30 5.99 19.63
CA SER A 61 4.88 6.08 18.31
C SER A 61 5.03 4.70 17.67
N TYR A 62 5.19 4.70 16.36
CA TYR A 62 5.36 3.49 15.58
C TYR A 62 6.57 3.66 14.66
N PRO A 63 7.49 2.66 14.62
CA PRO A 63 8.57 2.67 13.67
C PRO A 63 8.03 2.81 12.25
N ALA A 64 8.51 3.80 11.52
CA ALA A 64 8.05 4.09 10.17
C ALA A 64 9.24 4.38 9.26
N ILE A 65 9.13 3.93 8.01
CA ILE A 65 10.10 4.21 6.96
C ILE A 65 9.38 4.64 5.68
N GLU A 66 10.02 5.49 4.90
CA GLU A 66 9.60 5.81 3.54
C GLU A 66 10.40 4.93 2.58
N LYS A 67 9.70 4.31 1.62
CA LYS A 67 10.31 3.55 0.54
C LYS A 67 9.54 3.75 -0.74
N ASN A 68 10.21 4.29 -1.75
CA ASN A 68 9.64 4.49 -3.09
C ASN A 68 8.29 5.22 -3.10
N GLY A 69 8.17 6.30 -2.30
CA GLY A 69 6.96 7.12 -2.20
C GLY A 69 5.86 6.54 -1.32
N MET A 70 6.10 5.41 -0.65
CA MET A 70 5.16 4.81 0.31
C MET A 70 5.73 4.84 1.71
N ILE A 71 4.86 5.06 2.69
CA ILE A 71 5.19 5.01 4.12
C ILE A 71 4.75 3.65 4.66
N PHE A 72 5.70 2.93 5.23
CA PHE A 72 5.47 1.67 5.93
C PHE A 72 5.64 1.90 7.42
N ALA A 73 4.70 1.35 8.21
CA ALA A 73 4.74 1.43 9.66
C ALA A 73 4.61 0.05 10.29
N PHE A 74 5.42 -0.23 11.30
CA PHE A 74 5.30 -1.45 12.08
C PHE A 74 4.43 -1.19 13.31
N MET A 75 3.23 -1.76 13.34
CA MET A 75 2.27 -1.60 14.44
C MET A 75 2.19 -2.85 15.32
N GLY A 76 3.09 -3.82 15.12
CA GLY A 76 3.18 -5.06 15.87
C GLY A 76 3.92 -4.90 17.20
N LYS A 77 4.20 -6.05 17.83
CA LYS A 77 5.04 -6.17 19.04
C LYS A 77 6.29 -6.98 18.69
N GLY A 78 7.39 -6.67 19.37
CA GLY A 78 8.68 -7.35 19.18
C GLY A 78 9.53 -6.73 18.10
N ASP A 79 10.43 -7.52 17.52
CA ASP A 79 11.40 -7.05 16.53
C ASP A 79 10.71 -6.63 15.24
N ILE A 80 11.20 -5.55 14.64
CA ILE A 80 10.68 -5.02 13.38
C ILE A 80 11.13 -5.94 12.25
N PRO A 81 10.20 -6.58 11.51
CA PRO A 81 10.58 -7.40 10.37
C PRO A 81 11.13 -6.53 9.23
N PRO A 82 12.09 -7.06 8.44
CA PRO A 82 12.53 -6.36 7.24
C PRO A 82 11.38 -6.21 6.23
N LEU A 83 11.41 -5.14 5.44
CA LEU A 83 10.50 -5.03 4.29
C LEU A 83 10.75 -6.18 3.29
N PRO A 84 9.70 -6.72 2.69
CA PRO A 84 9.84 -7.76 1.69
C PRO A 84 10.57 -7.23 0.44
N ASN A 85 11.39 -8.09 -0.18
CA ASN A 85 12.09 -7.78 -1.43
C ASN A 85 11.13 -7.93 -2.64
N LEU A 86 10.13 -7.04 -2.71
CA LEU A 86 9.25 -6.97 -3.87
C LEU A 86 9.88 -6.09 -4.95
N ASP A 87 9.70 -6.44 -6.20
CA ASP A 87 10.29 -5.72 -7.35
C ASP A 87 10.01 -4.22 -7.30
N CYS A 88 8.78 -3.83 -6.96
CA CYS A 88 8.38 -2.42 -6.83
C CYS A 88 9.07 -1.69 -5.66
N LEU A 89 9.58 -2.39 -4.65
CA LEU A 89 10.28 -1.78 -3.52
C LEU A 89 11.80 -1.73 -3.71
N ILE A 90 12.36 -2.59 -4.55
CA ILE A 90 13.81 -2.66 -4.81
C ILE A 90 14.22 -1.95 -6.10
N ALA A 91 13.27 -1.66 -6.99
CA ALA A 91 13.54 -0.96 -8.24
C ALA A 91 14.07 0.46 -7.98
N PRO A 92 14.92 1.01 -8.86
CA PRO A 92 15.39 2.39 -8.76
C PRO A 92 14.23 3.39 -8.76
N SER A 93 14.40 4.53 -8.08
CA SER A 93 13.37 5.58 -7.99
C SER A 93 12.91 6.11 -9.36
N THR A 94 13.78 6.03 -10.38
CA THR A 94 13.47 6.39 -11.77
C THR A 94 12.50 5.43 -12.46
N HIS A 95 12.26 4.25 -11.87
CA HIS A 95 11.39 3.20 -12.40
C HIS A 95 10.23 2.88 -11.43
N ASN A 96 10.00 3.76 -10.48
CA ASN A 96 8.91 3.66 -9.52
C ASN A 96 7.97 4.84 -9.63
N PHE A 97 6.70 4.55 -9.53
CA PHE A 97 5.66 5.55 -9.42
C PHE A 97 4.61 5.06 -8.42
N SER A 98 4.43 5.80 -7.33
CA SER A 98 3.39 5.51 -6.33
C SER A 98 2.21 6.45 -6.52
N PHE A 99 1.01 5.91 -6.51
CA PHE A 99 -0.21 6.68 -6.56
C PHE A 99 -1.21 6.18 -5.53
N LYS A 100 -2.16 7.03 -5.16
CA LYS A 100 -3.24 6.71 -4.24
C LYS A 100 -4.57 6.82 -4.96
N GLY A 101 -5.35 5.74 -4.95
CA GLY A 101 -6.76 5.72 -5.35
C GLY A 101 -7.65 5.58 -4.12
N PHE A 102 -8.81 6.23 -4.13
CA PHE A 102 -9.84 6.03 -3.13
C PHE A 102 -11.04 5.34 -3.76
N VAL A 103 -11.50 4.25 -3.14
CA VAL A 103 -12.69 3.53 -3.54
C VAL A 103 -13.62 3.46 -2.33
N ASP A 104 -14.81 4.02 -2.47
CA ASP A 104 -15.79 4.10 -1.38
C ASP A 104 -16.55 2.77 -1.20
N CYS A 105 -15.83 1.79 -0.68
CA CYS A 105 -16.38 0.48 -0.36
C CYS A 105 -15.62 -0.18 0.80
N ASN A 106 -16.18 -1.27 1.32
CA ASN A 106 -15.46 -2.12 2.27
C ASN A 106 -14.22 -2.73 1.58
N TRP A 107 -13.09 -2.76 2.30
CA TRP A 107 -11.82 -3.29 1.77
C TRP A 107 -11.91 -4.72 1.23
N LEU A 108 -12.77 -5.56 1.82
CA LEU A 108 -12.96 -6.95 1.39
C LEU A 108 -13.57 -7.01 -0.02
N GLN A 109 -14.51 -6.13 -0.33
CA GLN A 109 -15.11 -6.05 -1.68
C GLN A 109 -14.05 -5.74 -2.74
N LEU A 110 -13.14 -4.81 -2.44
CA LEU A 110 -12.04 -4.49 -3.35
C LEU A 110 -11.05 -5.65 -3.49
N LEU A 111 -10.77 -6.34 -2.38
CA LEU A 111 -9.91 -7.52 -2.39
C LEU A 111 -10.50 -8.65 -3.23
N GLU A 112 -11.79 -8.97 -3.07
CA GLU A 112 -12.50 -10.01 -3.82
C GLU A 112 -12.43 -9.78 -5.33
N VAL A 113 -12.62 -8.55 -5.77
CA VAL A 113 -12.44 -8.18 -7.19
C VAL A 113 -10.97 -8.32 -7.61
N GLY A 114 -10.04 -7.86 -6.78
CA GLY A 114 -8.61 -7.88 -7.10
C GLY A 114 -8.02 -9.27 -7.27
N ILE A 115 -8.56 -10.26 -6.55
CA ILE A 115 -8.08 -11.66 -6.62
C ILE A 115 -8.86 -12.54 -7.60
N ASP A 116 -9.91 -12.03 -8.23
CA ASP A 116 -10.70 -12.80 -9.21
C ASP A 116 -10.12 -12.66 -10.64
N PRO A 117 -9.51 -13.68 -11.21
CA PRO A 117 -9.05 -13.62 -12.60
C PRO A 117 -10.16 -13.83 -13.63
N ALA A 118 -11.35 -14.27 -13.22
CA ALA A 118 -12.44 -14.60 -14.13
C ALA A 118 -13.20 -13.37 -14.60
N HIS A 119 -13.41 -12.37 -13.72
CA HIS A 119 -14.14 -11.14 -14.10
C HIS A 119 -13.47 -10.40 -15.27
N ALA A 120 -12.15 -10.46 -15.37
CA ALA A 120 -11.40 -9.81 -16.45
C ALA A 120 -11.83 -10.29 -17.85
N SER A 121 -12.29 -11.54 -17.95
CA SER A 121 -12.78 -12.09 -19.22
C SER A 121 -14.08 -11.47 -19.70
N PHE A 122 -14.78 -10.74 -18.87
CA PHE A 122 -16.05 -10.08 -19.18
C PHE A 122 -15.97 -8.57 -18.99
N LEU A 123 -15.45 -8.10 -17.87
CA LEU A 123 -15.43 -6.68 -17.52
C LEU A 123 -14.33 -5.91 -18.27
N HIS A 124 -13.17 -6.54 -18.50
CA HIS A 124 -12.00 -5.90 -19.11
C HIS A 124 -11.75 -6.32 -20.57
N ARG A 125 -12.69 -7.01 -21.22
CA ARG A 125 -12.56 -7.36 -22.62
C ARG A 125 -13.22 -6.32 -23.52
N PHE A 126 -12.64 -6.12 -24.72
CA PHE A 126 -13.33 -5.44 -25.81
C PHE A 126 -14.12 -6.46 -26.67
N LEU A 127 -15.25 -6.03 -27.20
CA LEU A 127 -16.08 -6.87 -28.07
C LEU A 127 -15.54 -6.95 -29.50
N GLU A 128 -14.79 -5.94 -29.90
CA GLU A 128 -14.15 -5.84 -31.20
C GLU A 128 -12.63 -5.97 -31.04
N ASP A 129 -11.96 -6.38 -32.13
CA ASP A 129 -10.51 -6.42 -32.14
C ASP A 129 -9.96 -5.00 -32.17
N GLU A 130 -8.95 -4.73 -31.33
CA GLU A 130 -8.23 -3.46 -31.36
C GLU A 130 -7.51 -3.31 -32.69
N GLU A 131 -7.60 -2.13 -33.31
CA GLU A 131 -6.76 -1.79 -34.46
C GLU A 131 -5.28 -1.84 -34.06
N ASP A 132 -4.45 -2.39 -34.94
CA ASP A 132 -3.05 -2.78 -34.68
C ASP A 132 -2.13 -1.66 -34.16
N ALA A 133 -2.59 -0.43 -34.11
CA ALA A 133 -1.61 0.63 -34.21
C ALA A 133 -1.17 1.30 -32.91
N LYS A 134 -1.94 1.41 -31.83
CA LYS A 134 -1.54 2.41 -30.81
C LYS A 134 -1.92 2.17 -29.37
N TYR A 135 -2.90 1.37 -29.05
CA TYR A 135 -3.35 1.18 -27.68
C TYR A 135 -3.20 -0.28 -27.26
N GLY A 136 -2.59 -0.51 -26.12
CA GLY A 136 -2.53 -1.86 -25.54
C GLY A 136 -1.36 -2.72 -25.95
N GLN A 137 -0.37 -2.24 -26.70
CA GLN A 137 0.82 -3.04 -27.03
C GLN A 137 1.54 -3.60 -25.79
N GLN A 138 1.53 -2.88 -24.68
CA GLN A 138 2.06 -3.34 -23.41
C GLN A 138 1.29 -4.52 -22.80
N PHE A 139 0.09 -4.79 -23.26
CA PHE A 139 -0.75 -5.90 -22.79
C PHE A 139 -0.82 -7.07 -23.78
N ARG A 140 0.04 -7.11 -24.77
CA ARG A 140 0.12 -8.23 -25.71
C ARG A 140 0.89 -9.39 -25.14
N ASP A 141 0.39 -10.59 -25.42
CA ASP A 141 1.12 -11.82 -25.09
C ASP A 141 2.38 -11.93 -25.95
N ASN A 142 3.48 -12.37 -25.34
CA ASN A 142 4.76 -12.56 -26.04
C ASN A 142 4.78 -13.79 -26.96
N VAL A 143 3.84 -14.73 -26.83
CA VAL A 143 3.87 -16.00 -27.57
C VAL A 143 3.43 -15.83 -29.02
N ASP A 144 2.36 -15.12 -29.31
CA ASP A 144 1.84 -14.90 -30.67
C ASP A 144 1.44 -13.45 -30.90
N ASN A 145 1.91 -12.52 -30.04
CA ASN A 145 1.49 -11.13 -30.08
C ASN A 145 -0.04 -10.95 -30.02
N ILE A 146 -0.74 -11.85 -29.30
CA ILE A 146 -2.18 -11.81 -29.17
C ILE A 146 -2.55 -10.66 -28.24
N PRO A 147 -3.44 -9.75 -28.64
CA PRO A 147 -3.94 -8.72 -27.73
C PRO A 147 -4.60 -9.35 -26.50
N MET A 148 -4.34 -8.80 -25.31
CA MET A 148 -4.90 -9.32 -24.06
C MET A 148 -6.44 -9.37 -24.09
N THR A 149 -7.07 -8.37 -24.70
CA THR A 149 -8.52 -8.30 -24.85
C THR A 149 -9.09 -9.44 -25.70
N LYS A 150 -8.39 -9.80 -26.80
CA LYS A 150 -8.74 -10.98 -27.61
C LYS A 150 -8.57 -12.26 -26.81
N LEU A 151 -7.48 -12.37 -26.05
CA LEU A 151 -7.21 -13.54 -25.20
C LEU A 151 -8.30 -13.72 -24.14
N LEU A 152 -8.70 -12.64 -23.48
CA LEU A 152 -9.77 -12.66 -22.48
C LEU A 152 -11.14 -13.00 -23.09
N ARG A 153 -11.40 -12.57 -24.32
CA ARG A 153 -12.66 -12.82 -25.04
C ARG A 153 -12.76 -14.27 -25.52
N ASP A 154 -11.73 -14.76 -26.20
CA ASP A 154 -11.76 -16.06 -26.89
C ASP A 154 -11.53 -17.22 -25.90
N TYR A 155 -10.79 -16.98 -24.81
CA TYR A 155 -10.46 -17.96 -23.78
C TYR A 155 -10.97 -17.52 -22.41
N TYR A 156 -12.27 -17.28 -22.30
CA TYR A 156 -12.92 -16.63 -21.15
C TYR A 156 -13.02 -17.47 -19.89
N ARG A 157 -12.71 -18.77 -19.94
CA ARG A 157 -12.74 -19.69 -18.78
C ARG A 157 -11.32 -20.08 -18.36
N PRO A 158 -10.67 -19.33 -17.47
CA PRO A 158 -9.39 -19.77 -16.93
C PRO A 158 -9.58 -20.95 -15.98
N GLU A 159 -8.64 -21.89 -15.99
CA GLU A 159 -8.41 -22.79 -14.84
C GLU A 159 -7.68 -21.97 -13.77
N ILE A 160 -8.21 -21.94 -12.55
CA ILE A 160 -7.62 -21.18 -11.46
C ILE A 160 -6.94 -22.16 -10.50
N ARG A 161 -5.66 -21.93 -10.25
CA ARG A 161 -4.88 -22.64 -9.23
C ARG A 161 -4.52 -21.68 -8.11
N VAL A 162 -4.55 -22.19 -6.89
CA VAL A 162 -4.14 -21.45 -5.71
C VAL A 162 -2.90 -22.11 -5.12
N GLU A 163 -1.84 -21.34 -4.99
CA GLU A 163 -0.60 -21.78 -4.37
C GLU A 163 -0.46 -21.07 -3.02
N ASN A 164 -0.19 -21.84 -1.97
CA ASN A 164 0.11 -21.27 -0.65
C ASN A 164 1.58 -20.80 -0.62
N THR A 165 1.81 -19.64 -0.05
CA THR A 165 3.14 -19.10 0.19
C THR A 165 3.27 -18.68 1.66
N ASP A 166 4.48 -18.39 2.11
CA ASP A 166 4.73 -17.95 3.50
C ASP A 166 4.12 -16.56 3.82
N PHE A 167 3.73 -15.81 2.78
CA PHE A 167 3.16 -14.46 2.90
C PHE A 167 1.71 -14.33 2.38
N GLY A 168 1.04 -15.45 2.09
CA GLY A 168 -0.35 -15.49 1.62
C GLY A 168 -0.57 -16.48 0.50
N HIS A 169 -1.34 -16.09 -0.51
CA HIS A 169 -1.73 -16.95 -1.62
C HIS A 169 -1.31 -16.34 -2.96
N ARG A 170 -0.87 -17.18 -3.88
CA ARG A 170 -0.71 -16.84 -5.29
C ARG A 170 -1.84 -17.49 -6.07
N LEU A 171 -2.58 -16.68 -6.83
CA LEU A 171 -3.58 -17.15 -7.76
C LEU A 171 -2.98 -17.19 -9.16
N VAL A 172 -3.09 -18.34 -9.80
CA VAL A 172 -2.57 -18.56 -11.16
C VAL A 172 -3.74 -18.88 -12.07
N ALA A 173 -3.96 -18.04 -13.07
CA ALA A 173 -4.99 -18.22 -14.08
C ALA A 173 -4.38 -18.83 -15.34
N LEU A 174 -4.82 -20.03 -15.70
CA LEU A 174 -4.35 -20.76 -16.87
C LEU A 174 -5.41 -20.74 -17.96
N ARG A 175 -5.04 -20.28 -19.16
CA ARG A 175 -5.92 -20.34 -20.33
C ARG A 175 -5.29 -21.24 -21.38
N ASN A 176 -5.98 -22.32 -21.71
CA ASN A 176 -5.56 -23.22 -22.78
C ASN A 176 -5.89 -22.57 -24.14
N LEU A 177 -4.87 -22.26 -24.91
CA LEU A 177 -5.00 -21.65 -26.24
C LEU A 177 -5.20 -22.69 -27.35
N ASN A 178 -5.84 -23.80 -27.01
CA ASN A 178 -6.00 -24.96 -27.90
C ASN A 178 -4.61 -25.52 -28.29
N ASN A 179 -4.32 -25.62 -29.56
CA ASN A 179 -3.04 -26.19 -30.05
C ASN A 179 -1.86 -25.19 -29.98
N LYS A 180 -2.07 -23.98 -29.46
CA LYS A 180 -1.06 -22.92 -29.42
C LYS A 180 -0.31 -22.84 -28.09
N GLY A 181 -0.73 -23.59 -27.09
CA GLY A 181 -0.07 -23.59 -25.77
C GLY A 181 -0.97 -23.13 -24.63
N MET A 182 -0.34 -22.66 -23.54
CA MET A 182 -1.00 -22.24 -22.33
C MET A 182 -0.58 -20.80 -21.99
N HIS A 183 -1.56 -19.91 -21.81
CA HIS A 183 -1.32 -18.59 -21.25
C HIS A 183 -1.43 -18.66 -19.71
N VAL A 184 -0.44 -18.14 -19.04
CA VAL A 184 -0.33 -18.12 -17.55
C VAL A 184 -0.28 -16.68 -17.09
N ARG A 185 -1.11 -16.34 -16.09
CA ARG A 185 -1.13 -15.01 -15.45
C ARG A 185 -1.30 -15.13 -13.94
#